data_d308f940aec04f2c0dfda61d82f99e94
#
_entry.id   d308f940aec04f2c0dfda61d82f99e94
#
_cell.length_a   1.000
_cell.length_b   1.000
_cell.length_c   1.000
_cell.angle_alpha   90.00
_cell.angle_beta   90.00
_cell.angle_gamma   90.00
#
_symmetry.space_group_name_H-M   'P 1'
#
loop_
_entity.id
_entity.type
_entity.pdbx_description
1 polymer ?
#
loop_
_entity_poly.entity_id
_entity_poly.type
_entity_poly.pdbx_seq_one_letter_code
_entity_poly.pdbx_strand_id
1 'polypeptide(L)'
;MTKLCTSTFSSENPSSIETYIAQDGYSTWKKIISKQTPKSEIIKEIKESGLKGKGGAGFSTGLKWSFINSNEQQRYLVCNSDESEPGTCKDRDILRYNPHAVIEGMLIASYAIGASVGYNYLRGEFIGDQWIVFNKAVKEAYKYNLIGKNILKSNVCIDVVPLIGAGAYIVGEETAMLESIEGKRGMPRIKPPFPAVQGLYGKPTIINNTETLATVPYIMKNGSEWYKNLGENDSDGVKMFCMSGHLNKPSVIEAPLGITFSKLLHECGGVLNNKKLKAVIPGGSSVPVVKGEDIIETPMDYESLMKIGTMLGSGGIIVMDESTCMVSVLERISRFYYAESCGQCTPCREGTGWLYKTLVKIRSGNGDQSDLDLLNRVANQIEGHCICALGDAAAMPVISFLKNFWTEFEYYVDKKQSMVI
;
A
#
# COMPACT_ATOMS: atom_id res chain seq x y z
N MET A 1 -22.71 -2.35 -1.36
CA MET A 1 -21.47 -1.56 -1.14
C MET A 1 -21.12 -0.81 -2.44
N THR A 2 -20.73 0.45 -2.36
CA THR A 2 -20.32 1.24 -3.52
C THR A 2 -18.95 0.74 -4.01
N LYS A 3 -18.88 0.37 -5.29
CA LYS A 3 -17.64 -0.12 -5.93
C LYS A 3 -16.98 1.02 -6.69
N LEU A 4 -15.75 1.39 -6.34
CA LEU A 4 -14.95 2.38 -7.03
C LEU A 4 -13.84 1.69 -7.83
N CYS A 5 -12.80 1.25 -7.15
CA CYS A 5 -11.68 0.55 -7.80
C CYS A 5 -12.13 -0.77 -8.45
N THR A 6 -13.12 -1.43 -7.87
CA THR A 6 -13.64 -2.73 -8.35
C THR A 6 -14.85 -2.61 -9.30
N SER A 7 -15.18 -1.40 -9.77
CA SER A 7 -16.39 -1.15 -10.58
C SER A 7 -16.45 -1.99 -11.87
N THR A 8 -15.33 -2.21 -12.52
CA THR A 8 -15.24 -2.99 -13.78
C THR A 8 -15.01 -4.49 -13.59
N PHE A 9 -14.64 -4.95 -12.39
CA PHE A 9 -14.14 -6.32 -12.14
C PHE A 9 -15.10 -7.44 -12.61
N SER A 10 -16.39 -7.21 -12.53
CA SER A 10 -17.41 -8.19 -12.94
C SER A 10 -17.84 -8.08 -14.40
N SER A 11 -17.23 -7.18 -15.18
CA SER A 11 -17.54 -7.01 -16.60
C SER A 11 -16.87 -8.09 -17.45
N GLU A 12 -17.40 -8.37 -18.63
CA GLU A 12 -16.85 -9.36 -19.56
C GLU A 12 -15.40 -9.00 -20.01
N ASN A 13 -15.16 -7.74 -20.33
CA ASN A 13 -13.85 -7.20 -20.70
C ASN A 13 -13.43 -6.05 -19.74
N PRO A 14 -13.07 -6.35 -18.49
CA PRO A 14 -12.98 -5.36 -17.42
C PRO A 14 -11.91 -4.29 -17.66
N SER A 15 -10.83 -4.63 -18.36
CA SER A 15 -9.69 -3.73 -18.60
C SER A 15 -9.80 -2.91 -19.87
N SER A 16 -10.87 -3.07 -20.67
CA SER A 16 -11.02 -2.33 -21.93
C SER A 16 -11.50 -0.90 -21.69
N ILE A 17 -11.07 0.01 -22.57
CA ILE A 17 -11.49 1.40 -22.51
C ILE A 17 -12.99 1.56 -22.76
N GLU A 18 -13.59 0.70 -23.58
CA GLU A 18 -15.02 0.69 -23.88
C GLU A 18 -15.82 0.38 -22.61
N THR A 19 -15.40 -0.62 -21.84
CA THR A 19 -16.04 -0.96 -20.56
C THR A 19 -15.94 0.21 -19.58
N TYR A 20 -14.79 0.84 -19.45
CA TYR A 20 -14.59 1.97 -18.57
C TYR A 20 -15.43 3.19 -18.98
N ILE A 21 -15.49 3.50 -20.27
CA ILE A 21 -16.32 4.58 -20.83
C ILE A 21 -17.83 4.30 -20.65
N ALA A 22 -18.25 3.04 -20.81
CA ALA A 22 -19.66 2.65 -20.58
C ALA A 22 -20.11 2.86 -19.12
N GLN A 23 -19.18 2.90 -18.17
CA GLN A 23 -19.40 3.26 -16.77
C GLN A 23 -19.12 4.76 -16.49
N ASP A 24 -19.16 5.59 -17.55
CA ASP A 24 -18.91 7.03 -17.51
C ASP A 24 -17.45 7.41 -17.14
N GLY A 25 -16.51 6.50 -17.38
CA GLY A 25 -15.08 6.76 -17.24
C GLY A 25 -14.59 7.82 -18.21
N TYR A 26 -13.56 8.55 -17.82
CA TYR A 26 -13.01 9.72 -18.53
C TYR A 26 -13.96 10.91 -18.70
N SER A 27 -15.22 10.82 -18.27
CA SER A 27 -16.13 11.97 -18.30
C SER A 27 -15.64 13.12 -17.43
N THR A 28 -15.11 12.78 -16.27
CA THR A 28 -14.52 13.74 -15.34
C THR A 28 -13.29 14.43 -15.94
N TRP A 29 -12.38 13.65 -16.52
CA TRP A 29 -11.21 14.19 -17.22
C TRP A 29 -11.60 15.12 -18.37
N LYS A 30 -12.53 14.70 -19.22
CA LYS A 30 -13.07 15.54 -20.31
C LYS A 30 -13.67 16.84 -19.79
N LYS A 31 -14.41 16.80 -18.69
CA LYS A 31 -15.01 17.98 -18.06
C LYS A 31 -13.94 18.93 -17.51
N ILE A 32 -12.89 18.41 -16.85
CA ILE A 32 -11.77 19.20 -16.33
C ILE A 32 -11.09 19.95 -17.46
N ILE A 33 -10.77 19.28 -18.58
CA ILE A 33 -10.10 19.89 -19.71
C ILE A 33 -11.01 20.92 -20.41
N SER A 34 -12.25 20.58 -20.70
CA SER A 34 -13.18 21.47 -21.42
C SER A 34 -13.51 22.74 -20.62
N LYS A 35 -13.62 22.65 -19.30
CA LYS A 35 -13.89 23.79 -18.41
C LYS A 35 -12.63 24.52 -17.98
N GLN A 36 -11.44 24.01 -18.30
CA GLN A 36 -10.16 24.50 -17.82
C GLN A 36 -10.17 24.66 -16.28
N THR A 37 -10.69 23.64 -15.58
CA THR A 37 -10.87 23.66 -14.13
C THR A 37 -9.59 24.11 -13.43
N PRO A 38 -9.61 25.12 -12.56
CA PRO A 38 -8.41 25.60 -11.87
C PRO A 38 -7.74 24.49 -11.08
N LYS A 39 -6.42 24.38 -11.19
CA LYS A 39 -5.62 23.36 -10.49
C LYS A 39 -5.83 23.37 -8.97
N SER A 40 -5.97 24.58 -8.41
CA SER A 40 -6.24 24.79 -7.00
C SER A 40 -7.58 24.22 -6.54
N GLU A 41 -8.62 24.26 -7.39
CA GLU A 41 -9.93 23.66 -7.09
C GLU A 41 -9.85 22.13 -7.01
N ILE A 42 -9.08 21.50 -7.92
CA ILE A 42 -8.87 20.05 -7.89
C ILE A 42 -8.15 19.64 -6.61
N ILE A 43 -7.06 20.35 -6.25
CA ILE A 43 -6.31 20.10 -5.02
C ILE A 43 -7.19 20.30 -3.79
N LYS A 44 -8.01 21.36 -3.78
CA LYS A 44 -8.97 21.65 -2.70
C LYS A 44 -9.97 20.53 -2.54
N GLU A 45 -10.60 20.08 -3.64
CA GLU A 45 -11.60 19.00 -3.62
C GLU A 45 -11.03 17.70 -3.08
N ILE A 46 -9.82 17.31 -3.53
CA ILE A 46 -9.15 16.11 -3.02
C ILE A 46 -8.74 16.29 -1.54
N LYS A 47 -8.37 17.49 -1.10
CA LYS A 47 -8.06 17.76 0.31
C LYS A 47 -9.31 17.67 1.18
N GLU A 48 -10.40 18.26 0.74
CA GLU A 48 -11.69 18.27 1.44
C GLU A 48 -12.34 16.88 1.49
N SER A 49 -12.04 16.01 0.53
CA SER A 49 -12.56 14.62 0.53
C SER A 49 -12.02 13.74 1.65
N GLY A 50 -10.97 14.15 2.36
CA GLY A 50 -10.33 13.32 3.37
C GLY A 50 -9.51 12.15 2.80
N LEU A 51 -9.31 12.07 1.46
CA LEU A 51 -8.57 10.97 0.84
C LEU A 51 -7.16 10.85 1.42
N LYS A 52 -6.91 9.76 2.14
CA LYS A 52 -5.60 9.37 2.66
C LYS A 52 -4.89 8.44 1.67
N GLY A 53 -3.56 8.48 1.66
CA GLY A 53 -2.73 7.58 0.87
C GLY A 53 -2.95 6.12 1.27
N LYS A 54 -3.29 5.25 0.31
CA LYS A 54 -3.69 3.86 0.53
C LYS A 54 -2.54 2.86 0.41
N GLY A 55 -1.31 3.36 0.28
CA GLY A 55 -0.10 2.52 0.18
C GLY A 55 0.50 2.08 1.52
N GLY A 56 0.00 2.60 2.64
CA GLY A 56 0.49 2.24 3.98
C GLY A 56 0.41 3.38 4.99
N ALA A 57 1.10 4.48 4.78
CA ALA A 57 1.27 5.57 5.75
C ALA A 57 0.04 6.45 6.00
N GLY A 58 -1.01 6.40 5.18
CA GLY A 58 -2.24 7.14 5.40
C GLY A 58 -2.13 8.68 5.33
N PHE A 59 -1.10 9.22 4.69
CA PHE A 59 -0.93 10.66 4.58
C PHE A 59 -1.98 11.31 3.66
N SER A 60 -2.49 12.50 4.02
CA SER A 60 -3.50 13.22 3.22
C SER A 60 -3.02 13.49 1.80
N THR A 61 -3.74 12.98 0.80
CA THR A 61 -3.38 13.08 -0.62
C THR A 61 -3.43 14.52 -1.11
N GLY A 62 -4.51 15.26 -0.82
CA GLY A 62 -4.65 16.66 -1.23
C GLY A 62 -3.63 17.58 -0.55
N LEU A 63 -3.31 17.33 0.71
CA LEU A 63 -2.24 18.06 1.40
C LEU A 63 -0.88 17.78 0.75
N LYS A 64 -0.57 16.52 0.41
CA LYS A 64 0.66 16.15 -0.31
C LYS A 64 0.78 16.91 -1.64
N TRP A 65 -0.31 17.00 -2.41
CA TRP A 65 -0.32 17.73 -3.69
C TRP A 65 -0.08 19.23 -3.51
N SER A 66 -0.56 19.82 -2.40
CA SER A 66 -0.35 21.25 -2.13
C SER A 66 1.09 21.63 -1.80
N PHE A 67 1.96 20.65 -1.49
CA PHE A 67 3.38 20.90 -1.22
C PHE A 67 4.26 21.02 -2.48
N ILE A 68 3.71 20.76 -3.67
CA ILE A 68 4.51 20.81 -4.91
C ILE A 68 5.07 22.21 -5.13
N ASN A 69 6.36 22.30 -5.41
CA ASN A 69 6.98 23.58 -5.74
C ASN A 69 6.49 24.08 -7.11
N SER A 70 5.71 25.17 -7.10
CA SER A 70 5.09 25.73 -8.30
C SER A 70 6.03 26.58 -9.16
N ASN A 71 7.20 26.93 -8.66
CA ASN A 71 8.17 27.77 -9.38
C ASN A 71 8.96 27.00 -10.45
N GLU A 72 9.02 25.66 -10.34
CA GLU A 72 9.70 24.81 -11.33
C GLU A 72 8.77 24.52 -12.51
N GLN A 73 9.30 24.64 -13.74
CA GLN A 73 8.54 24.35 -14.96
C GLN A 73 8.29 22.85 -15.11
N GLN A 74 9.33 22.00 -14.88
CA GLN A 74 9.20 20.54 -14.99
C GLN A 74 8.84 19.97 -13.63
N ARG A 75 7.78 19.17 -13.62
CA ARG A 75 7.29 18.38 -12.45
C ARG A 75 6.91 16.99 -12.90
N TYR A 76 6.95 16.05 -11.97
CA TYR A 76 6.61 14.66 -12.25
C TYR A 76 5.53 14.15 -11.29
N LEU A 77 4.71 13.25 -11.82
CA LEU A 77 3.89 12.33 -11.03
C LEU A 77 4.50 10.95 -11.11
N VAL A 78 4.54 10.23 -9.98
CA VAL A 78 4.86 8.79 -9.97
C VAL A 78 3.71 8.04 -9.32
N CYS A 79 3.10 7.13 -10.07
CA CYS A 79 2.20 6.12 -9.54
C CYS A 79 3.05 4.97 -8.97
N ASN A 80 2.94 4.74 -7.67
CA ASN A 80 3.60 3.63 -6.99
C ASN A 80 2.74 2.38 -7.10
N SER A 81 3.07 1.52 -8.06
CA SER A 81 2.51 0.19 -8.26
C SER A 81 3.50 -0.91 -7.88
N ASP A 82 4.49 -0.60 -7.03
CA ASP A 82 5.38 -1.58 -6.42
C ASP A 82 4.72 -2.21 -5.19
N GLU A 83 3.73 -3.06 -5.44
CA GLU A 83 2.99 -3.76 -4.39
C GLU A 83 3.75 -5.01 -3.96
N SER A 84 4.64 -4.85 -3.00
CA SER A 84 5.53 -5.92 -2.51
C SER A 84 5.31 -6.27 -1.03
N GLU A 85 4.39 -5.57 -0.34
CA GLU A 85 4.05 -5.84 1.07
C GLU A 85 3.38 -7.22 1.22
N PRO A 86 3.96 -8.16 2.00
CA PRO A 86 3.34 -9.46 2.23
C PRO A 86 1.93 -9.35 2.84
N GLY A 87 0.98 -10.04 2.22
CA GLY A 87 -0.45 -9.96 2.55
C GLY A 87 -1.25 -9.00 1.67
N THR A 88 -0.60 -8.18 0.83
CA THR A 88 -1.25 -7.16 -0.02
C THR A 88 -1.26 -7.58 -1.48
N CYS A 89 -2.43 -7.46 -2.15
CA CYS A 89 -2.60 -7.84 -3.55
C CYS A 89 -3.71 -7.05 -4.27
N LYS A 90 -4.06 -5.87 -3.77
CA LYS A 90 -5.15 -5.02 -4.29
C LYS A 90 -4.77 -4.23 -5.56
N ASP A 91 -3.55 -3.69 -5.58
CA ASP A 91 -3.07 -2.86 -6.70
C ASP A 91 -2.86 -3.74 -7.94
N ARG A 92 -2.42 -4.99 -7.75
CA ARG A 92 -2.37 -6.03 -8.77
C ARG A 92 -3.71 -6.19 -9.49
N ASP A 93 -4.79 -6.28 -8.72
CA ASP A 93 -6.12 -6.52 -9.27
C ASP A 93 -6.69 -5.25 -9.92
N ILE A 94 -6.43 -4.05 -9.37
CA ILE A 94 -6.79 -2.78 -10.01
C ILE A 94 -6.11 -2.65 -11.37
N LEU A 95 -4.81 -2.91 -11.46
CA LEU A 95 -4.06 -2.85 -12.72
C LEU A 95 -4.56 -3.85 -13.76
N ARG A 96 -5.03 -5.02 -13.31
CA ARG A 96 -5.55 -6.09 -14.16
C ARG A 96 -6.95 -5.81 -14.68
N TYR A 97 -7.84 -5.28 -13.84
CA TYR A 97 -9.26 -5.23 -14.12
C TYR A 97 -9.81 -3.80 -14.29
N ASN A 98 -9.13 -2.77 -13.77
CA ASN A 98 -9.53 -1.37 -13.91
C ASN A 98 -8.35 -0.41 -14.16
N PRO A 99 -7.47 -0.69 -15.15
CA PRO A 99 -6.29 0.14 -15.42
C PRO A 99 -6.65 1.57 -15.83
N HIS A 100 -7.80 1.78 -16.47
CA HIS A 100 -8.23 3.10 -16.92
C HIS A 100 -8.58 4.05 -15.78
N ALA A 101 -9.08 3.55 -14.63
CA ALA A 101 -9.27 4.38 -13.44
C ALA A 101 -7.92 4.89 -12.90
N VAL A 102 -6.86 4.07 -12.96
CA VAL A 102 -5.50 4.49 -12.60
C VAL A 102 -5.01 5.56 -13.56
N ILE A 103 -5.16 5.36 -14.86
CA ILE A 103 -4.73 6.33 -15.89
C ILE A 103 -5.50 7.66 -15.72
N GLU A 104 -6.82 7.65 -15.58
CA GLU A 104 -7.61 8.87 -15.38
C GLU A 104 -7.19 9.58 -14.09
N GLY A 105 -6.97 8.84 -12.99
CA GLY A 105 -6.44 9.39 -11.73
C GLY A 105 -5.06 10.01 -11.89
N MET A 106 -4.16 9.37 -12.64
CA MET A 106 -2.85 9.92 -12.97
C MET A 106 -2.96 11.22 -13.78
N LEU A 107 -3.88 11.30 -14.74
CA LEU A 107 -4.11 12.50 -15.56
C LEU A 107 -4.61 13.68 -14.72
N ILE A 108 -5.62 13.43 -13.87
CA ILE A 108 -6.18 14.46 -12.98
C ILE A 108 -5.11 14.95 -12.00
N ALA A 109 -4.36 14.04 -11.39
CA ALA A 109 -3.27 14.38 -10.49
C ALA A 109 -2.16 15.16 -11.20
N SER A 110 -1.69 14.70 -12.37
CA SER A 110 -0.67 15.38 -13.18
C SER A 110 -1.10 16.78 -13.57
N TYR A 111 -2.34 16.96 -14.01
CA TYR A 111 -2.89 18.28 -14.33
C TYR A 111 -2.92 19.18 -13.10
N ALA A 112 -3.42 18.69 -11.97
CA ALA A 112 -3.53 19.46 -10.73
C ALA A 112 -2.17 19.97 -10.23
N ILE A 113 -1.14 19.13 -10.26
CA ILE A 113 0.21 19.50 -9.81
C ILE A 113 1.07 20.16 -10.91
N GLY A 114 0.59 20.19 -12.16
CA GLY A 114 1.29 20.74 -13.31
C GLY A 114 2.43 19.86 -13.83
N ALA A 115 2.34 18.56 -13.66
CA ALA A 115 3.28 17.60 -14.24
C ALA A 115 2.93 17.32 -15.71
N SER A 116 3.95 17.23 -16.55
CA SER A 116 3.81 16.86 -17.97
C SER A 116 4.05 15.38 -18.23
N VAL A 117 4.62 14.65 -17.26
CA VAL A 117 4.86 13.21 -17.34
C VAL A 117 4.44 12.53 -16.03
N GLY A 118 3.62 11.50 -16.17
CA GLY A 118 3.28 10.57 -15.10
C GLY A 118 3.93 9.21 -15.34
N TYR A 119 4.82 8.78 -14.47
CA TYR A 119 5.38 7.43 -14.49
C TYR A 119 4.50 6.49 -13.68
N ASN A 120 4.19 5.30 -14.20
CA ASN A 120 3.66 4.21 -13.38
C ASN A 120 4.76 3.19 -13.17
N TYR A 121 5.29 3.09 -11.95
CA TYR A 121 6.31 2.13 -11.57
C TYR A 121 5.66 0.85 -11.08
N LEU A 122 5.68 -0.19 -11.93
CA LEU A 122 5.10 -1.50 -11.64
C LEU A 122 6.14 -2.41 -10.98
N ARG A 123 5.69 -3.20 -10.02
CA ARG A 123 6.49 -4.26 -9.40
C ARG A 123 7.08 -5.20 -10.45
N GLY A 124 8.32 -5.66 -10.27
CA GLY A 124 9.01 -6.53 -11.22
C GLY A 124 8.25 -7.81 -11.55
N GLU A 125 7.61 -8.43 -10.56
CA GLU A 125 6.81 -9.64 -10.73
C GLU A 125 5.50 -9.43 -11.51
N PHE A 126 5.12 -8.17 -11.77
CA PHE A 126 3.97 -7.82 -12.61
C PHE A 126 4.30 -7.83 -14.12
N ILE A 127 5.49 -8.26 -14.53
CA ILE A 127 5.95 -8.30 -15.92
C ILE A 127 5.05 -9.12 -16.85
N GLY A 128 4.29 -10.05 -16.31
CA GLY A 128 3.31 -10.83 -17.08
C GLY A 128 2.05 -10.01 -17.36
N ASP A 129 0.97 -10.38 -16.70
CA ASP A 129 -0.39 -9.95 -16.98
C ASP A 129 -0.61 -8.43 -16.75
N GLN A 130 -0.27 -7.90 -15.57
CA GLN A 130 -0.52 -6.49 -15.21
C GLN A 130 0.23 -5.52 -16.13
N TRP A 131 1.48 -5.85 -16.46
CA TRP A 131 2.30 -5.09 -17.40
C TRP A 131 1.68 -5.04 -18.79
N ILE A 132 1.24 -6.19 -19.31
CA ILE A 132 0.63 -6.30 -20.63
C ILE A 132 -0.68 -5.50 -20.67
N VAL A 133 -1.54 -5.68 -19.65
CA VAL A 133 -2.84 -5.03 -19.56
C VAL A 133 -2.68 -3.50 -19.42
N PHE A 134 -1.81 -3.03 -18.53
CA PHE A 134 -1.61 -1.60 -18.34
C PHE A 134 -1.02 -0.92 -19.57
N ASN A 135 -0.03 -1.55 -20.24
CA ASN A 135 0.52 -1.03 -21.49
C ASN A 135 -0.54 -0.96 -22.61
N LYS A 136 -1.44 -1.96 -22.68
CA LYS A 136 -2.57 -1.93 -23.61
C LYS A 136 -3.48 -0.74 -23.30
N ALA A 137 -3.86 -0.55 -22.04
CA ALA A 137 -4.71 0.56 -21.62
C ALA A 137 -4.08 1.93 -21.90
N VAL A 138 -2.77 2.09 -21.72
CA VAL A 138 -2.05 3.31 -22.11
C VAL A 138 -2.13 3.55 -23.62
N LYS A 139 -1.94 2.52 -24.47
CA LYS A 139 -2.09 2.64 -25.92
C LYS A 139 -3.51 3.02 -26.34
N GLU A 140 -4.52 2.46 -25.66
CA GLU A 140 -5.93 2.81 -25.87
C GLU A 140 -6.17 4.28 -25.51
N ALA A 141 -5.66 4.76 -24.37
CA ALA A 141 -5.79 6.15 -23.95
C ALA A 141 -5.14 7.14 -24.95
N TYR A 142 -3.99 6.80 -25.55
CA TYR A 142 -3.41 7.58 -26.65
C TYR A 142 -4.32 7.60 -27.88
N LYS A 143 -4.85 6.45 -28.28
CA LYS A 143 -5.75 6.34 -29.45
C LYS A 143 -7.01 7.20 -29.31
N TYR A 144 -7.51 7.33 -28.09
CA TYR A 144 -8.69 8.17 -27.76
C TYR A 144 -8.32 9.64 -27.48
N ASN A 145 -7.06 10.04 -27.69
CA ASN A 145 -6.55 11.40 -27.42
C ASN A 145 -6.81 11.89 -26.00
N LEU A 146 -6.73 10.98 -25.02
CA LEU A 146 -6.90 11.27 -23.60
C LEU A 146 -5.57 11.62 -22.93
N ILE A 147 -4.45 11.20 -23.51
CA ILE A 147 -3.06 11.46 -23.09
C ILE A 147 -2.22 11.86 -24.30
N GLY A 148 -1.04 12.40 -24.06
CA GLY A 148 -0.09 12.85 -25.06
C GLY A 148 -0.14 14.37 -25.27
N LYS A 149 0.00 14.81 -26.52
CA LYS A 149 0.02 16.23 -26.91
C LYS A 149 -1.37 16.73 -27.26
N ASN A 150 -1.67 18.00 -26.91
CA ASN A 150 -2.93 18.67 -27.26
C ASN A 150 -4.18 17.85 -26.90
N ILE A 151 -4.21 17.32 -25.69
CA ILE A 151 -5.25 16.44 -25.19
C ILE A 151 -6.62 17.06 -25.41
N LEU A 152 -7.55 16.33 -26.06
CA LEU A 152 -8.90 16.77 -26.37
C LEU A 152 -8.96 18.15 -27.07
N LYS A 153 -7.96 18.44 -27.94
CA LYS A 153 -7.79 19.71 -28.66
C LYS A 153 -7.49 20.93 -27.75
N SER A 154 -6.98 20.69 -26.52
CA SER A 154 -6.50 21.73 -25.61
C SER A 154 -4.97 21.91 -25.72
N ASN A 155 -4.41 22.86 -24.96
CA ASN A 155 -2.97 23.04 -24.84
C ASN A 155 -2.35 22.13 -23.77
N VAL A 156 -3.11 21.19 -23.19
CA VAL A 156 -2.62 20.28 -22.16
C VAL A 156 -1.84 19.15 -22.83
N CYS A 157 -0.64 18.90 -22.29
CA CYS A 157 0.23 17.82 -22.73
C CYS A 157 0.66 17.02 -21.49
N ILE A 158 0.25 15.75 -21.40
CA ILE A 158 0.59 14.83 -20.32
C ILE A 158 0.83 13.45 -20.94
N ASP A 159 2.01 12.91 -20.73
CA ASP A 159 2.34 11.54 -21.08
C ASP A 159 2.24 10.62 -19.85
N VAL A 160 1.79 9.38 -20.07
CA VAL A 160 1.79 8.30 -19.08
C VAL A 160 2.78 7.24 -19.53
N VAL A 161 3.81 7.03 -18.72
CA VAL A 161 4.93 6.12 -19.05
C VAL A 161 4.96 4.96 -18.06
N PRO A 162 4.57 3.75 -18.48
CA PRO A 162 4.74 2.57 -17.64
C PRO A 162 6.23 2.20 -17.56
N LEU A 163 6.67 1.86 -16.35
CA LEU A 163 8.00 1.33 -16.05
C LEU A 163 7.86 0.04 -15.26
N ILE A 164 8.73 -0.92 -15.53
CA ILE A 164 8.78 -2.18 -14.77
C ILE A 164 10.00 -2.20 -13.87
N GLY A 165 9.80 -2.49 -12.58
CA GLY A 165 10.86 -2.65 -11.60
C GLY A 165 11.57 -4.01 -11.71
N ALA A 166 12.51 -4.25 -10.81
CA ALA A 166 13.28 -5.49 -10.75
C ALA A 166 12.91 -6.41 -9.56
N GLY A 167 11.81 -6.12 -8.85
CA GLY A 167 11.28 -6.99 -7.80
C GLY A 167 11.89 -6.80 -6.41
N ALA A 168 12.45 -5.62 -6.10
CA ALA A 168 12.95 -5.32 -4.75
C ALA A 168 11.89 -4.59 -3.93
N TYR A 169 11.52 -5.12 -2.74
CA TYR A 169 10.55 -4.52 -1.82
C TYR A 169 10.91 -3.07 -1.45
N ILE A 170 12.21 -2.79 -1.22
CA ILE A 170 12.65 -1.47 -0.80
C ILE A 170 12.31 -0.35 -1.79
N VAL A 171 12.15 -0.65 -3.09
CA VAL A 171 11.79 0.37 -4.09
C VAL A 171 10.32 0.80 -4.01
N GLY A 172 9.51 0.17 -3.17
CA GLY A 172 8.20 0.70 -2.73
C GLY A 172 8.32 1.95 -1.85
N GLU A 173 9.47 2.18 -1.20
CA GLU A 173 9.77 3.45 -0.54
C GLU A 173 9.96 4.55 -1.58
N GLU A 174 9.31 5.71 -1.38
CA GLU A 174 9.15 6.73 -2.41
C GLU A 174 10.48 7.24 -3.00
N THR A 175 11.52 7.39 -2.20
CA THR A 175 12.82 7.90 -2.67
C THR A 175 13.70 6.80 -3.26
N ALA A 176 13.63 5.58 -2.77
CA ALA A 176 14.27 4.42 -3.39
C ALA A 176 13.68 4.14 -4.78
N MET A 177 12.37 4.31 -4.94
CA MET A 177 11.71 4.25 -6.25
C MET A 177 12.26 5.29 -7.22
N LEU A 178 12.45 6.54 -6.77
CA LEU A 178 13.04 7.60 -7.60
C LEU A 178 14.47 7.26 -8.03
N GLU A 179 15.30 6.74 -7.11
CA GLU A 179 16.65 6.26 -7.45
C GLU A 179 16.61 5.15 -8.53
N SER A 180 15.67 4.21 -8.40
CA SER A 180 15.47 3.14 -9.38
C SER A 180 15.05 3.67 -10.77
N ILE A 181 14.12 4.63 -10.84
CA ILE A 181 13.70 5.26 -12.09
C ILE A 181 14.88 6.00 -12.75
N GLU A 182 15.75 6.61 -11.95
CA GLU A 182 16.98 7.29 -12.41
C GLU A 182 18.09 6.31 -12.85
N GLY A 183 17.85 4.99 -12.82
CA GLY A 183 18.81 3.98 -13.20
C GLY A 183 19.89 3.70 -12.18
N LYS A 184 19.70 4.13 -10.93
CA LYS A 184 20.61 3.92 -9.81
C LYS A 184 20.15 2.74 -8.96
N ARG A 185 20.98 2.33 -8.00
CA ARG A 185 20.57 1.36 -6.98
C ARG A 185 19.42 1.94 -6.15
N GLY A 186 18.34 1.18 -5.99
CA GLY A 186 17.15 1.57 -5.26
C GLY A 186 17.38 1.66 -3.75
N MET A 187 18.07 2.71 -3.32
CA MET A 187 18.31 3.02 -1.92
C MET A 187 17.59 4.31 -1.52
N PRO A 188 16.94 4.36 -0.35
CA PRO A 188 16.29 5.58 0.14
C PRO A 188 17.23 6.77 0.25
N ARG A 189 16.71 7.96 -0.05
CA ARG A 189 17.39 9.25 0.17
C ARG A 189 17.15 9.73 1.61
N ILE A 190 18.09 10.49 2.13
CA ILE A 190 17.90 11.22 3.39
C ILE A 190 16.90 12.36 3.15
N LYS A 191 15.95 12.54 4.03
CA LYS A 191 14.98 13.63 4.03
C LYS A 191 15.24 14.57 5.21
N PRO A 192 15.12 15.90 5.06
CA PRO A 192 14.87 16.69 3.84
C PRO A 192 16.05 16.69 2.86
N PRO A 193 15.85 17.02 1.56
CA PRO A 193 14.62 17.50 0.94
C PRO A 193 13.60 16.38 0.66
N PHE A 194 12.30 16.72 0.74
CA PHE A 194 11.22 15.81 0.35
C PHE A 194 10.99 15.83 -1.17
N PRO A 195 10.45 14.75 -1.77
CA PRO A 195 10.25 14.67 -3.22
C PRO A 195 9.42 15.80 -3.82
N ALA A 196 8.45 16.36 -3.10
CA ALA A 196 7.66 17.50 -3.55
C ALA A 196 8.51 18.77 -3.82
N VAL A 197 9.71 18.85 -3.25
CA VAL A 197 10.69 19.91 -3.46
C VAL A 197 11.78 19.45 -4.44
N GLN A 198 12.36 18.27 -4.21
CA GLN A 198 13.45 17.72 -5.00
C GLN A 198 13.31 16.19 -5.14
N GLY A 199 12.59 15.77 -6.17
CA GLY A 199 12.29 14.36 -6.46
C GLY A 199 13.05 13.81 -7.67
N LEU A 200 12.30 13.29 -8.64
CA LEU A 200 12.81 12.63 -9.84
C LEU A 200 13.66 13.62 -10.69
N TYR A 201 14.86 13.20 -11.03
CA TYR A 201 15.84 14.03 -11.77
C TYR A 201 16.08 15.41 -11.12
N GLY A 202 15.97 15.47 -9.80
CA GLY A 202 16.12 16.74 -9.03
C GLY A 202 14.93 17.70 -9.17
N LYS A 203 13.81 17.28 -9.76
CA LYS A 203 12.62 18.10 -9.98
C LYS A 203 11.48 17.74 -9.00
N PRO A 204 10.58 18.70 -8.69
CA PRO A 204 9.45 18.43 -7.81
C PRO A 204 8.60 17.24 -8.30
N THR A 205 8.34 16.31 -7.41
CA THR A 205 7.67 15.05 -7.74
C THR A 205 6.65 14.67 -6.67
N ILE A 206 5.45 14.31 -7.10
CA ILE A 206 4.44 13.69 -6.24
C ILE A 206 4.41 12.19 -6.51
N ILE A 207 4.47 11.38 -5.44
CA ILE A 207 4.34 9.93 -5.51
C ILE A 207 3.03 9.53 -4.82
N ASN A 208 2.16 8.78 -5.50
CA ASN A 208 0.93 8.23 -4.95
C ASN A 208 0.78 6.75 -5.29
N ASN A 209 0.16 5.99 -4.39
CA ASN A 209 -0.16 4.60 -4.61
C ASN A 209 -1.27 4.43 -5.67
N THR A 210 -1.30 3.27 -6.33
CA THR A 210 -2.25 2.87 -7.38
C THR A 210 -3.71 3.02 -6.95
N GLU A 211 -4.11 2.45 -5.80
CA GLU A 211 -5.48 2.54 -5.29
C GLU A 211 -5.88 4.00 -4.98
N THR A 212 -4.94 4.78 -4.47
CA THR A 212 -5.16 6.21 -4.21
C THR A 212 -5.51 6.94 -5.49
N LEU A 213 -4.72 6.77 -6.56
CA LEU A 213 -4.97 7.42 -7.84
C LEU A 213 -6.24 6.91 -8.51
N ALA A 214 -6.51 5.60 -8.47
CA ALA A 214 -7.73 5.02 -9.02
C ALA A 214 -9.02 5.55 -8.34
N THR A 215 -8.92 6.08 -7.11
CA THR A 215 -10.05 6.68 -6.39
C THR A 215 -10.35 8.12 -6.83
N VAL A 216 -9.34 8.86 -7.29
CA VAL A 216 -9.42 10.29 -7.63
C VAL A 216 -10.53 10.62 -8.65
N PRO A 217 -10.73 9.89 -9.76
CA PRO A 217 -11.78 10.20 -10.72
C PRO A 217 -13.18 10.22 -10.11
N TYR A 218 -13.45 9.31 -9.18
CA TYR A 218 -14.75 9.18 -8.53
C TYR A 218 -15.03 10.34 -7.56
N ILE A 219 -14.01 10.81 -6.84
CA ILE A 219 -14.12 11.98 -5.98
C ILE A 219 -14.41 13.22 -6.82
N MET A 220 -13.63 13.43 -7.87
CA MET A 220 -13.79 14.59 -8.75
C MET A 220 -15.13 14.57 -9.53
N LYS A 221 -15.73 13.40 -9.71
CA LYS A 221 -17.03 13.23 -10.35
C LYS A 221 -18.19 13.59 -9.41
N ASN A 222 -18.14 13.09 -8.18
CA ASN A 222 -19.27 13.07 -7.26
C ASN A 222 -19.14 14.08 -6.11
N GLY A 223 -17.95 14.62 -5.88
CA GLY A 223 -17.65 15.59 -4.83
C GLY A 223 -17.05 14.97 -3.55
N SER A 224 -16.40 15.83 -2.79
CA SER A 224 -15.71 15.48 -1.54
C SER A 224 -16.66 14.94 -0.46
N GLU A 225 -17.81 15.60 -0.26
CA GLU A 225 -18.80 15.16 0.73
C GLU A 225 -19.41 13.79 0.39
N TRP A 226 -19.65 13.52 -0.90
CA TRP A 226 -20.09 12.18 -1.31
C TRP A 226 -19.08 11.11 -0.92
N TYR A 227 -17.78 11.38 -1.13
CA TYR A 227 -16.73 10.41 -0.81
C TYR A 227 -16.63 10.16 0.70
N LYS A 228 -16.67 11.22 1.53
CA LYS A 228 -16.69 11.07 2.99
C LYS A 228 -17.82 10.17 3.46
N ASN A 229 -19.01 10.38 2.94
CA ASN A 229 -20.20 9.62 3.30
C ASN A 229 -20.18 8.15 2.88
N LEU A 230 -19.14 7.68 2.18
CA LEU A 230 -18.94 6.25 1.90
C LEU A 230 -18.29 5.50 3.05
N GLY A 231 -17.67 6.19 4.00
CA GLY A 231 -17.03 5.58 5.17
C GLY A 231 -18.03 5.25 6.28
N GLU A 232 -17.56 4.49 7.28
CA GLU A 232 -18.27 4.13 8.51
C GLU A 232 -17.44 4.58 9.73
N ASN A 233 -18.09 4.75 10.89
CA ASN A 233 -17.40 5.03 12.16
C ASN A 233 -16.46 6.24 12.11
N ASP A 234 -16.94 7.39 11.61
CA ASP A 234 -16.20 8.66 11.47
C ASP A 234 -14.98 8.58 10.53
N SER A 235 -14.93 7.59 9.65
CA SER A 235 -13.89 7.45 8.64
C SER A 235 -14.38 7.86 7.25
N ASP A 236 -13.47 8.41 6.42
CA ASP A 236 -13.81 8.92 5.10
C ASP A 236 -13.54 7.88 3.99
N GLY A 237 -14.55 7.60 3.17
CA GLY A 237 -14.40 6.87 1.92
C GLY A 237 -14.32 5.36 2.06
N VAL A 238 -13.69 4.73 1.07
CA VAL A 238 -13.57 3.25 0.95
C VAL A 238 -12.11 2.82 0.89
N LYS A 239 -11.86 1.55 1.18
CA LYS A 239 -10.56 0.90 1.02
C LYS A 239 -10.71 -0.52 0.51
N MET A 240 -9.71 -0.98 -0.23
CA MET A 240 -9.59 -2.40 -0.57
C MET A 240 -8.83 -3.14 0.54
N PHE A 241 -9.45 -4.17 1.08
CA PHE A 241 -8.89 -5.07 2.09
C PHE A 241 -8.54 -6.41 1.45
N CYS A 242 -7.28 -6.83 1.62
CA CYS A 242 -6.79 -8.13 1.14
C CYS A 242 -6.87 -9.14 2.28
N MET A 243 -7.94 -9.92 2.33
CA MET A 243 -8.19 -10.92 3.37
C MET A 243 -7.49 -12.23 3.03
N SER A 244 -6.54 -12.66 3.85
CA SER A 244 -5.73 -13.87 3.64
C SER A 244 -5.46 -14.64 4.94
N GLY A 245 -4.74 -15.77 4.85
CA GLY A 245 -4.45 -16.65 5.97
C GLY A 245 -5.54 -17.69 6.17
N HIS A 246 -5.87 -18.01 7.42
CA HIS A 246 -6.80 -19.07 7.79
C HIS A 246 -8.26 -18.62 7.69
N LEU A 247 -8.74 -18.45 6.46
CA LEU A 247 -10.11 -18.06 6.11
C LEU A 247 -10.77 -19.14 5.25
N ASN A 248 -12.08 -19.30 5.38
CA ASN A 248 -12.83 -20.20 4.50
C ASN A 248 -12.86 -19.70 3.05
N LYS A 249 -12.87 -18.37 2.82
CA LYS A 249 -12.89 -17.75 1.50
C LYS A 249 -11.98 -16.52 1.46
N PRO A 250 -10.65 -16.68 1.29
CA PRO A 250 -9.74 -15.55 1.08
C PRO A 250 -10.20 -14.68 -0.10
N SER A 251 -10.20 -13.34 0.08
CA SER A 251 -10.79 -12.43 -0.90
C SER A 251 -10.17 -11.04 -0.84
N VAL A 252 -10.27 -10.28 -1.93
CA VAL A 252 -10.03 -8.84 -1.93
C VAL A 252 -11.40 -8.15 -1.91
N ILE A 253 -11.64 -7.33 -0.90
CA ILE A 253 -12.95 -6.71 -0.63
C ILE A 253 -12.78 -5.20 -0.65
N GLU A 254 -13.54 -4.49 -1.48
CA GLU A 254 -13.67 -3.04 -1.39
C GLU A 254 -14.85 -2.71 -0.46
N ALA A 255 -14.54 -2.07 0.66
CA ALA A 255 -15.51 -1.78 1.71
C ALA A 255 -15.33 -0.37 2.27
N PRO A 256 -16.34 0.18 2.97
CA PRO A 256 -16.20 1.42 3.72
C PRO A 256 -14.99 1.39 4.64
N LEU A 257 -14.19 2.46 4.65
CA LEU A 257 -13.19 2.64 5.70
C LEU A 257 -13.93 2.79 7.04
N GLY A 258 -13.43 2.12 8.10
CA GLY A 258 -14.13 2.04 9.38
C GLY A 258 -15.09 0.86 9.52
N ILE A 259 -15.26 0.02 8.50
CA ILE A 259 -15.96 -1.28 8.65
C ILE A 259 -15.32 -2.08 9.78
N THR A 260 -16.10 -2.80 10.62
CA THR A 260 -15.51 -3.64 11.67
C THR A 260 -14.82 -4.86 11.10
N PHE A 261 -13.77 -5.34 11.78
CA PHE A 261 -13.07 -6.56 11.37
C PHE A 261 -14.02 -7.77 11.33
N SER A 262 -14.96 -7.87 12.27
CA SER A 262 -15.96 -8.95 12.31
C SER A 262 -16.81 -9.02 11.02
N LYS A 263 -17.22 -7.87 10.47
CA LYS A 263 -17.94 -7.83 9.18
C LYS A 263 -17.07 -8.32 8.01
N LEU A 264 -15.79 -7.89 7.93
CA LEU A 264 -14.86 -8.38 6.90
C LEU A 264 -14.61 -9.89 7.03
N LEU A 265 -14.44 -10.38 8.26
CA LEU A 265 -14.26 -11.80 8.54
C LEU A 265 -15.49 -12.61 8.10
N HIS A 266 -16.70 -12.10 8.35
CA HIS A 266 -17.96 -12.72 7.92
C HIS A 266 -18.07 -12.81 6.39
N GLU A 267 -17.71 -11.75 5.64
CA GLU A 267 -17.67 -11.76 4.17
C GLU A 267 -16.72 -12.85 3.61
N CYS A 268 -15.69 -13.18 4.37
CA CYS A 268 -14.75 -14.27 4.06
C CYS A 268 -15.19 -15.65 4.56
N GLY A 269 -16.44 -15.80 5.03
CA GLY A 269 -16.99 -17.06 5.54
C GLY A 269 -16.41 -17.49 6.89
N GLY A 270 -15.80 -16.58 7.64
CA GLY A 270 -15.20 -16.85 8.94
C GLY A 270 -13.83 -17.52 8.88
N VAL A 271 -13.33 -17.88 10.06
CA VAL A 271 -12.06 -18.61 10.23
C VAL A 271 -12.17 -20.02 9.68
N LEU A 272 -11.10 -20.48 9.03
CA LEU A 272 -11.03 -21.80 8.39
C LEU A 272 -11.45 -22.92 9.35
N ASN A 273 -12.38 -23.76 8.89
CA ASN A 273 -12.92 -24.89 9.64
C ASN A 273 -13.52 -24.52 11.01
N ASN A 274 -13.99 -23.28 11.17
CA ASN A 274 -14.56 -22.74 12.42
C ASN A 274 -13.62 -22.83 13.63
N LYS A 275 -12.29 -22.84 13.39
CA LYS A 275 -11.30 -22.77 14.46
C LYS A 275 -11.34 -21.42 15.16
N LYS A 276 -10.78 -21.36 16.36
CA LYS A 276 -10.68 -20.11 17.12
C LYS A 276 -9.71 -19.13 16.46
N LEU A 277 -10.12 -17.87 16.33
CA LEU A 277 -9.25 -16.78 15.91
C LEU A 277 -8.18 -16.53 16.99
N LYS A 278 -6.91 -16.66 16.63
CA LYS A 278 -5.78 -16.46 17.54
C LYS A 278 -5.18 -15.05 17.42
N ALA A 279 -4.85 -14.68 16.18
CA ALA A 279 -4.14 -13.45 15.91
C ALA A 279 -4.47 -12.89 14.52
N VAL A 280 -4.25 -11.59 14.35
CA VAL A 280 -4.40 -10.90 13.06
C VAL A 280 -3.24 -9.93 12.86
N ILE A 281 -2.71 -9.90 11.64
CA ILE A 281 -1.89 -8.80 11.16
C ILE A 281 -2.80 -7.97 10.24
N PRO A 282 -3.20 -6.74 10.61
CA PRO A 282 -4.29 -6.04 9.89
C PRO A 282 -3.86 -5.18 8.71
N GLY A 283 -2.55 -4.98 8.50
CA GLY A 283 -2.08 -3.98 7.52
C GLY A 283 -0.88 -4.39 6.66
N GLY A 284 -0.61 -5.70 6.54
CA GLY A 284 0.61 -6.24 5.93
C GLY A 284 1.65 -6.63 6.98
N SER A 285 2.67 -7.38 6.57
CA SER A 285 3.67 -7.94 7.50
C SER A 285 4.47 -6.89 8.28
N SER A 286 4.45 -5.64 7.84
CA SER A 286 5.16 -4.48 8.42
C SER A 286 4.50 -3.88 9.66
N VAL A 287 3.27 -4.30 10.01
CA VAL A 287 2.55 -3.73 11.14
C VAL A 287 2.51 -4.68 12.33
N PRO A 288 2.33 -4.16 13.56
CA PRO A 288 2.20 -4.99 14.75
C PRO A 288 1.06 -6.01 14.64
N VAL A 289 1.34 -7.25 15.08
CA VAL A 289 0.32 -8.28 15.26
C VAL A 289 -0.53 -7.97 16.49
N VAL A 290 -1.83 -8.30 16.42
CA VAL A 290 -2.77 -8.19 17.55
C VAL A 290 -3.45 -9.53 17.83
N LYS A 291 -3.96 -9.71 19.05
CA LYS A 291 -4.76 -10.87 19.40
C LYS A 291 -6.13 -10.81 18.73
N GLY A 292 -6.71 -11.97 18.41
CA GLY A 292 -8.01 -12.04 17.77
C GLY A 292 -9.12 -11.39 18.60
N GLU A 293 -9.06 -11.50 19.93
CA GLU A 293 -10.02 -10.90 20.87
C GLU A 293 -10.00 -9.36 20.86
N ASP A 294 -8.84 -8.74 20.61
CA ASP A 294 -8.68 -7.29 20.63
C ASP A 294 -9.19 -6.61 19.35
N ILE A 295 -9.21 -7.32 18.21
CA ILE A 295 -9.53 -6.72 16.91
C ILE A 295 -10.96 -6.99 16.46
N ILE A 296 -11.65 -8.00 16.99
CA ILE A 296 -12.90 -8.53 16.42
C ILE A 296 -13.96 -7.44 16.17
N GLU A 297 -14.15 -6.51 17.09
CA GLU A 297 -15.12 -5.40 16.94
C GLU A 297 -14.44 -4.04 16.62
N THR A 298 -13.13 -4.07 16.32
CA THR A 298 -12.39 -2.84 16.01
C THR A 298 -12.75 -2.36 14.60
N PRO A 299 -13.08 -1.06 14.42
CA PRO A 299 -13.18 -0.45 13.10
C PRO A 299 -11.84 -0.50 12.36
N MET A 300 -11.87 -0.89 11.10
CA MET A 300 -10.70 -1.02 10.24
C MET A 300 -10.37 0.35 9.62
N ASP A 301 -9.84 1.24 10.42
CA ASP A 301 -9.38 2.58 10.07
C ASP A 301 -8.04 2.91 10.74
N TYR A 302 -7.47 4.09 10.42
CA TYR A 302 -6.15 4.47 10.90
C TYR A 302 -6.11 4.72 12.41
N GLU A 303 -7.14 5.41 12.92
CA GLU A 303 -7.19 5.87 14.31
C GLU A 303 -7.58 4.74 15.27
N SER A 304 -8.54 3.91 14.88
CA SER A 304 -9.03 2.79 15.71
C SER A 304 -7.97 1.70 15.86
N LEU A 305 -7.27 1.34 14.78
CA LEU A 305 -6.19 0.36 14.83
C LEU A 305 -4.99 0.87 15.62
N MET A 306 -4.69 2.18 15.56
CA MET A 306 -3.64 2.78 16.38
C MET A 306 -3.95 2.69 17.87
N LYS A 307 -5.22 2.84 18.29
CA LYS A 307 -5.64 2.72 19.70
C LYS A 307 -5.39 1.33 20.29
N ILE A 308 -5.47 0.28 19.47
CA ILE A 308 -5.15 -1.10 19.90
C ILE A 308 -3.69 -1.49 19.64
N GLY A 309 -2.83 -0.54 19.28
CA GLY A 309 -1.38 -0.72 19.13
C GLY A 309 -0.94 -1.38 17.83
N THR A 310 -1.70 -1.20 16.75
CA THR A 310 -1.34 -1.65 15.41
C THR A 310 -1.63 -0.57 14.37
N MET A 311 -1.63 -0.90 13.08
CA MET A 311 -1.82 0.05 11.99
C MET A 311 -2.65 -0.56 10.86
N LEU A 312 -3.41 0.29 10.13
CA LEU A 312 -4.14 -0.13 8.93
C LEU A 312 -3.19 -0.54 7.78
N GLY A 313 -2.03 0.09 7.71
CA GLY A 313 -1.02 -0.21 6.71
C GLY A 313 -1.56 -0.20 5.28
N SER A 314 -1.19 -1.20 4.50
CA SER A 314 -1.68 -1.39 3.13
C SER A 314 -3.11 -1.95 3.06
N GLY A 315 -3.65 -2.48 4.17
CA GLY A 315 -4.91 -3.24 4.21
C GLY A 315 -4.74 -4.72 3.84
N GLY A 316 -3.52 -5.22 3.88
CA GLY A 316 -3.21 -6.65 3.77
C GLY A 316 -3.47 -7.34 5.11
N ILE A 317 -4.58 -8.05 5.23
CA ILE A 317 -5.02 -8.69 6.48
C ILE A 317 -4.66 -10.17 6.45
N ILE A 318 -3.87 -10.60 7.46
CA ILE A 318 -3.46 -11.99 7.61
C ILE A 318 -4.10 -12.57 8.87
N VAL A 319 -5.03 -13.48 8.69
CA VAL A 319 -5.79 -14.14 9.76
C VAL A 319 -5.11 -15.44 10.18
N MET A 320 -4.90 -15.63 11.48
CA MET A 320 -4.22 -16.78 12.07
C MET A 320 -5.13 -17.46 13.09
N ASP A 321 -5.38 -18.75 12.91
CA ASP A 321 -6.16 -19.58 13.83
C ASP A 321 -5.30 -20.12 15.00
N GLU A 322 -5.94 -20.81 15.93
CA GLU A 322 -5.33 -21.40 17.12
C GLU A 322 -4.21 -22.41 16.85
N SER A 323 -4.14 -22.99 15.65
CA SER A 323 -3.08 -23.94 15.28
C SER A 323 -1.81 -23.24 14.75
N THR A 324 -1.78 -21.92 14.69
CA THR A 324 -0.64 -21.15 14.18
C THR A 324 0.47 -21.05 15.22
N CYS A 325 1.69 -21.47 14.86
CA CYS A 325 2.89 -21.27 15.67
C CYS A 325 3.43 -19.84 15.46
N MET A 326 3.35 -19.00 16.48
CA MET A 326 3.75 -17.59 16.39
C MET A 326 5.27 -17.43 16.19
N VAL A 327 6.08 -18.32 16.74
CA VAL A 327 7.55 -18.33 16.51
C VAL A 327 7.87 -18.55 15.03
N SER A 328 7.18 -19.51 14.38
CA SER A 328 7.40 -19.82 12.96
C SER A 328 6.93 -18.68 12.05
N VAL A 329 5.83 -17.99 12.40
CA VAL A 329 5.36 -16.82 11.65
C VAL A 329 6.36 -15.69 11.75
N LEU A 330 6.84 -15.37 12.95
CA LEU A 330 7.81 -14.31 13.15
C LEU A 330 9.14 -14.59 12.45
N GLU A 331 9.63 -15.84 12.48
CA GLU A 331 10.83 -16.24 11.74
C GLU A 331 10.66 -15.97 10.23
N ARG A 332 9.50 -16.31 9.66
CA ARG A 332 9.21 -16.09 8.25
C ARG A 332 9.19 -14.60 7.89
N ILE A 333 8.58 -13.77 8.73
CA ILE A 333 8.54 -12.31 8.57
C ILE A 333 9.95 -11.74 8.67
N SER A 334 10.72 -12.13 9.69
CA SER A 334 12.09 -11.63 9.89
C SER A 334 13.04 -12.04 8.75
N ARG A 335 12.85 -13.23 8.16
CA ARG A 335 13.58 -13.67 6.97
C ARG A 335 13.32 -12.74 5.79
N PHE A 336 12.06 -12.32 5.59
CA PHE A 336 11.69 -11.41 4.52
C PHE A 336 12.42 -10.08 4.66
N TYR A 337 12.34 -9.43 5.83
CA TYR A 337 12.99 -8.13 6.03
C TYR A 337 14.52 -8.20 5.98
N TYR A 338 15.11 -9.31 6.41
CA TYR A 338 16.55 -9.54 6.25
C TYR A 338 16.94 -9.62 4.77
N ALA A 339 16.17 -10.33 3.95
CA ALA A 339 16.42 -10.47 2.51
C ALA A 339 16.20 -9.16 1.74
N GLU A 340 15.24 -8.32 2.18
CA GLU A 340 14.84 -7.10 1.49
C GLU A 340 15.55 -5.82 1.98
N SER A 341 16.38 -5.90 3.00
CA SER A 341 17.20 -4.78 3.45
C SER A 341 18.14 -4.33 2.34
N CYS A 342 18.10 -3.03 1.98
CA CYS A 342 19.02 -2.47 0.96
C CYS A 342 20.48 -2.40 1.45
N GLY A 343 20.72 -2.58 2.76
CA GLY A 343 22.05 -2.57 3.38
C GLY A 343 22.65 -1.16 3.61
N GLN A 344 21.87 -0.08 3.45
CA GLN A 344 22.39 1.26 3.56
C GLN A 344 22.73 1.67 5.00
N CYS A 345 21.80 1.53 5.94
CA CYS A 345 22.01 1.92 7.33
C CYS A 345 22.32 0.73 8.23
N THR A 346 23.28 0.88 9.14
CA THR A 346 23.80 -0.19 9.99
C THR A 346 22.75 -0.89 10.84
N PRO A 347 21.81 -0.19 11.53
CA PRO A 347 20.82 -0.85 12.37
C PRO A 347 19.95 -1.85 11.58
N CYS A 348 19.49 -1.48 10.39
CA CYS A 348 18.74 -2.36 9.51
C CYS A 348 19.62 -3.48 8.92
N ARG A 349 20.76 -3.12 8.31
CA ARG A 349 21.65 -4.08 7.62
C ARG A 349 22.08 -5.22 8.52
N GLU A 350 22.53 -4.92 9.73
CA GLU A 350 23.04 -5.92 10.67
C GLU A 350 21.91 -6.49 11.54
N GLY A 351 21.05 -5.62 12.07
CA GLY A 351 20.04 -6.00 13.04
C GLY A 351 18.97 -6.95 12.47
N THR A 352 18.52 -6.77 11.23
CA THR A 352 17.55 -7.69 10.60
C THR A 352 18.13 -9.11 10.46
N GLY A 353 19.44 -9.22 10.15
CA GLY A 353 20.14 -10.49 10.11
C GLY A 353 20.26 -11.14 11.48
N TRP A 354 20.47 -10.36 12.54
CA TRP A 354 20.50 -10.86 13.92
C TRP A 354 19.12 -11.36 14.36
N LEU A 355 18.07 -10.60 14.12
CA LEU A 355 16.69 -11.02 14.43
C LEU A 355 16.37 -12.37 13.77
N TYR A 356 16.58 -12.48 12.46
CA TYR A 356 16.31 -13.70 11.72
C TYR A 356 17.13 -14.91 12.24
N LYS A 357 18.45 -14.76 12.39
CA LYS A 357 19.33 -15.84 12.84
C LYS A 357 18.99 -16.31 14.25
N THR A 358 18.63 -15.39 15.16
CA THR A 358 18.21 -15.73 16.51
C THR A 358 16.89 -16.52 16.50
N LEU A 359 15.92 -16.12 15.67
CA LEU A 359 14.67 -16.87 15.52
C LEU A 359 14.88 -18.26 14.91
N VAL A 360 15.81 -18.41 13.96
CA VAL A 360 16.21 -19.71 13.43
C VAL A 360 16.86 -20.58 14.53
N LYS A 361 17.72 -20.00 15.39
CA LYS A 361 18.32 -20.70 16.54
C LYS A 361 17.24 -21.21 17.50
N ILE A 362 16.25 -20.36 17.87
CA ILE A 362 15.13 -20.74 18.71
C ILE A 362 14.32 -21.87 18.06
N ARG A 363 13.93 -21.71 16.78
CA ARG A 363 13.09 -22.68 16.07
C ARG A 363 13.77 -24.04 15.85
N SER A 364 15.09 -24.08 15.77
CA SER A 364 15.85 -25.33 15.68
C SER A 364 16.02 -26.04 17.03
N GLY A 365 15.45 -25.53 18.12
CA GLY A 365 15.56 -26.09 19.45
C GLY A 365 16.87 -25.77 20.16
N ASN A 366 17.70 -24.90 19.61
CA ASN A 366 19.00 -24.50 20.19
C ASN A 366 18.94 -23.15 20.92
N GLY A 367 17.76 -22.53 20.98
CA GLY A 367 17.54 -21.25 21.66
C GLY A 367 17.53 -21.39 23.18
N ASP A 368 17.81 -20.27 23.84
CA ASP A 368 17.73 -20.12 25.30
C ASP A 368 17.08 -18.78 25.67
N GLN A 369 16.85 -18.52 26.97
CA GLN A 369 16.18 -17.31 27.45
C GLN A 369 16.91 -16.03 27.02
N SER A 370 18.23 -16.05 26.94
CA SER A 370 19.02 -14.88 26.51
C SER A 370 18.75 -14.49 25.05
N ASP A 371 18.32 -15.44 24.22
CA ASP A 371 17.94 -15.18 22.83
C ASP A 371 16.64 -14.37 22.74
N LEU A 372 15.67 -14.57 23.64
CA LEU A 372 14.45 -13.77 23.74
C LEU A 372 14.77 -12.33 24.14
N ASP A 373 15.64 -12.15 25.12
CA ASP A 373 16.13 -10.83 25.54
C ASP A 373 16.90 -10.13 24.42
N LEU A 374 17.70 -10.90 23.66
CA LEU A 374 18.41 -10.38 22.49
C LEU A 374 17.45 -9.90 21.40
N LEU A 375 16.42 -10.67 21.05
CA LEU A 375 15.41 -10.28 20.07
C LEU A 375 14.76 -8.95 20.44
N ASN A 376 14.30 -8.83 21.70
CA ASN A 376 13.67 -7.60 22.17
C ASN A 376 14.62 -6.41 22.11
N ARG A 377 15.86 -6.57 22.59
CA ARG A 377 16.88 -5.52 22.60
C ARG A 377 17.24 -5.06 21.19
N VAL A 378 17.50 -6.00 20.27
CA VAL A 378 17.88 -5.67 18.88
C VAL A 378 16.74 -4.97 18.16
N ALA A 379 15.49 -5.44 18.31
CA ALA A 379 14.33 -4.80 17.68
C ALA A 379 14.17 -3.33 18.14
N ASN A 380 14.27 -3.08 19.45
CA ASN A 380 14.21 -1.70 20.01
C ASN A 380 15.37 -0.81 19.56
N GLN A 381 16.52 -1.37 19.19
CA GLN A 381 17.65 -0.61 18.63
C GLN A 381 17.54 -0.36 17.10
N ILE A 382 16.69 -1.09 16.41
CA ILE A 382 16.38 -0.82 14.99
C ILE A 382 15.29 0.23 14.87
N GLU A 383 14.23 0.12 15.71
CA GLU A 383 13.07 1.01 15.67
C GLU A 383 13.49 2.47 15.88
N GLY A 384 13.07 3.36 14.96
CA GLY A 384 13.40 4.79 15.00
C GLY A 384 14.84 5.16 14.65
N HIS A 385 15.73 4.19 14.36
CA HIS A 385 17.17 4.45 14.14
C HIS A 385 17.63 4.18 12.69
N CYS A 386 16.68 4.02 11.76
CA CYS A 386 16.96 3.76 10.36
C CYS A 386 16.65 4.95 9.45
N ILE A 387 17.25 4.98 8.25
CA ILE A 387 17.01 6.03 7.26
C ILE A 387 15.58 6.01 6.73
N CYS A 388 14.96 4.83 6.63
CA CYS A 388 13.61 4.63 6.11
C CYS A 388 12.80 3.70 7.00
N ALA A 389 11.49 3.65 6.76
CA ALA A 389 10.55 2.86 7.54
C ALA A 389 10.73 1.33 7.43
N LEU A 390 11.62 0.80 6.55
CA LEU A 390 11.88 -0.64 6.51
C LEU A 390 12.45 -1.16 7.83
N GLY A 391 13.27 -0.34 8.52
CA GLY A 391 13.78 -0.71 9.84
C GLY A 391 12.65 -0.90 10.86
N ASP A 392 11.73 0.06 10.93
CA ASP A 392 10.56 -0.02 11.80
C ASP A 392 9.66 -1.20 11.42
N ALA A 393 9.44 -1.40 10.11
CA ALA A 393 8.69 -2.53 9.57
C ALA A 393 9.29 -3.91 9.94
N ALA A 394 10.60 -4.00 10.12
CA ALA A 394 11.28 -5.21 10.58
C ALA A 394 11.21 -5.38 12.11
N ALA A 395 11.23 -4.28 12.87
CA ALA A 395 11.28 -4.27 14.33
C ALA A 395 9.90 -4.43 14.98
N MET A 396 8.91 -3.66 14.52
CA MET A 396 7.55 -3.67 15.09
C MET A 396 6.89 -5.07 15.17
N PRO A 397 6.98 -5.94 14.15
CA PRO A 397 6.51 -7.31 14.26
C PRO A 397 7.20 -8.05 15.42
N VAL A 398 8.53 -7.98 15.54
CA VAL A 398 9.27 -8.67 16.62
C VAL A 398 8.77 -8.21 17.99
N ILE A 399 8.68 -6.90 18.20
CA ILE A 399 8.22 -6.31 19.46
C ILE A 399 6.79 -6.76 19.77
N SER A 400 5.88 -6.72 18.80
CA SER A 400 4.47 -7.07 19.01
C SER A 400 4.25 -8.56 19.21
N PHE A 401 4.98 -9.43 18.49
CA PHE A 401 4.91 -10.88 18.69
C PHE A 401 5.41 -11.28 20.07
N LEU A 402 6.53 -10.75 20.53
CA LEU A 402 7.03 -10.99 21.87
C LEU A 402 6.05 -10.46 22.93
N LYS A 403 5.52 -9.24 22.76
CA LYS A 403 4.56 -8.65 23.71
C LYS A 403 3.28 -9.49 23.84
N ASN A 404 2.70 -9.93 22.74
CA ASN A 404 1.37 -10.56 22.73
C ASN A 404 1.40 -12.07 22.91
N PHE A 405 2.51 -12.73 22.59
CA PHE A 405 2.63 -14.19 22.56
C PHE A 405 3.86 -14.71 23.30
N TRP A 406 4.36 -13.97 24.29
CA TRP A 406 5.57 -14.30 25.08
C TRP A 406 5.60 -15.76 25.54
N THR A 407 4.49 -16.27 26.06
CA THR A 407 4.37 -17.64 26.57
C THR A 407 4.70 -18.70 25.50
N GLU A 408 4.40 -18.46 24.22
CA GLU A 408 4.76 -19.41 23.14
C GLU A 408 6.26 -19.40 22.86
N PHE A 409 6.91 -18.25 22.97
CA PHE A 409 8.35 -18.13 22.82
C PHE A 409 9.10 -18.80 23.98
N GLU A 410 8.68 -18.56 25.23
CA GLU A 410 9.21 -19.25 26.42
C GLU A 410 9.03 -20.75 26.30
N TYR A 411 7.82 -21.21 25.97
CA TYR A 411 7.55 -22.64 25.78
C TYR A 411 8.48 -23.26 24.72
N TYR A 412 8.70 -22.54 23.60
CA TYR A 412 9.55 -23.02 22.54
C TYR A 412 11.02 -23.15 22.99
N VAL A 413 11.50 -22.20 23.76
CA VAL A 413 12.86 -22.23 24.35
C VAL A 413 12.98 -23.37 25.36
N ASP A 414 12.00 -23.56 26.25
CA ASP A 414 12.03 -24.56 27.31
C ASP A 414 11.86 -25.99 26.77
N LYS A 415 10.89 -26.20 25.90
CA LYS A 415 10.48 -27.54 25.40
C LYS A 415 11.11 -27.91 24.07
N LYS A 416 11.83 -26.98 23.42
CA LYS A 416 12.50 -27.17 22.11
C LYS A 416 11.56 -27.56 20.97
N GLN A 417 10.29 -27.21 21.11
CA GLN A 417 9.23 -27.52 20.14
C GLN A 417 8.10 -26.49 20.19
N SER A 418 7.26 -26.47 19.15
CA SER A 418 6.07 -25.61 19.12
C SER A 418 5.09 -25.97 20.23
N MET A 419 4.41 -24.93 20.81
CA MET A 419 3.29 -25.07 21.73
C MET A 419 2.03 -25.60 21.03
N VAL A 420 1.93 -25.38 19.73
CA VAL A 420 0.81 -25.84 18.88
C VAL A 420 1.32 -26.92 17.93
N ILE A 421 0.49 -27.95 17.74
CA ILE A 421 0.80 -29.16 16.93
C ILE A 421 0.17 -28.99 15.55
#